data_3883095b875861610a8b4cd29380e141
#
_entry.id   3883095b875861610a8b4cd29380e141
#
_cell.length_a   1.000
_cell.length_b   1.000
_cell.length_c   1.000
_cell.angle_alpha   90.00
_cell.angle_beta   90.00
_cell.angle_gamma   90.00
#
_symmetry.space_group_name_H-M   'P 1'
#
loop_
_entity.id
_entity.type
_entity.pdbx_description
1 polymer ?
#
loop_
_entity_poly.entity_id
_entity_poly.type
_entity_poly.pdbx_seq_one_letter_code
_entity_poly.pdbx_strand_id
1 'polypeptide(L)'
;MRKILAALAFLTLGLAQELVVLTHSSFSLDKALIARFQEETGIRLRFLKGGDAGETLNKAILSKGAPIADVLYGFDNTFLSRALEADILLPYVSPEIRNLRSELLLDPSFRAIPVDYGFVSLNYDRAYFRGKALPQRPEDLARPEHARLLVVENPATSSPGLAFLMATVARFGEDGYLDFWARLRDGGVRVAKGWSEAYYTHFTLHGGDRPLVVSYTTSPAAEVYYSEGKYKEPPTGNLFPELAFFQVEFVGILQGTKNREAARRFAAWLLSRPVQENIPTEMWVYPARRDARLPEVFRFTPPPAGAVRLDPARMAANRERWIEEWTRVVLQGQDPEAVRAGRR
;
A
#
# COMPACT_ATOMS: atom_id res chain seq x y z
N MET A 1 -28.30 16.00 66.82
CA MET A 1 -28.03 16.70 65.55
C MET A 1 -27.02 15.88 64.75
N ARG A 2 -27.49 15.05 63.82
CA ARG A 2 -26.64 14.24 62.93
C ARG A 2 -26.34 15.07 61.67
N LYS A 3 -25.09 15.37 61.43
CA LYS A 3 -24.63 16.01 60.19
C LYS A 3 -24.49 14.93 59.14
N ILE A 4 -25.33 14.97 58.09
CA ILE A 4 -25.22 14.17 56.88
C ILE A 4 -24.21 14.90 55.98
N LEU A 5 -23.00 14.32 55.80
CA LEU A 5 -22.08 14.72 54.73
C LEU A 5 -22.58 14.08 53.44
N ALA A 6 -23.09 14.89 52.51
CA ALA A 6 -23.34 14.47 51.15
C ALA A 6 -22.01 14.52 50.40
N ALA A 7 -21.49 13.34 50.01
CA ALA A 7 -20.33 13.25 49.11
C ALA A 7 -20.84 13.51 47.67
N LEU A 8 -20.53 14.69 47.12
CA LEU A 8 -20.67 14.96 45.69
C LEU A 8 -19.59 14.17 44.94
N ALA A 9 -20.02 13.09 44.31
CA ALA A 9 -19.18 12.42 43.28
C ALA A 9 -19.21 13.30 42.04
N PHE A 10 -18.11 14.04 41.80
CA PHE A 10 -17.86 14.68 40.50
C PHE A 10 -17.59 13.58 39.46
N LEU A 11 -18.59 13.23 38.67
CA LEU A 11 -18.39 12.56 37.40
C LEU A 11 -17.69 13.57 36.50
N THR A 12 -16.37 13.50 36.41
CA THR A 12 -15.62 14.12 35.32
C THR A 12 -15.98 13.34 34.04
N LEU A 13 -16.91 13.87 33.26
CA LEU A 13 -17.02 13.49 31.86
C LEU A 13 -15.69 13.90 31.20
N GLY A 14 -14.69 13.03 31.24
CA GLY A 14 -13.48 13.17 30.46
C GLY A 14 -13.91 13.23 28.99
N LEU A 15 -13.63 14.35 28.31
CA LEU A 15 -13.77 14.43 26.87
C LEU A 15 -12.98 13.24 26.29
N ALA A 16 -13.65 12.36 25.55
CA ALA A 16 -13.01 11.23 24.92
C ALA A 16 -11.84 11.75 24.07
N GLN A 17 -10.64 11.26 24.32
CA GLN A 17 -9.43 11.66 23.61
C GLN A 17 -9.57 11.24 22.14
N GLU A 18 -9.56 12.20 21.21
CA GLU A 18 -9.60 11.90 19.78
C GLU A 18 -8.17 11.62 19.28
N LEU A 19 -7.99 10.53 18.55
CA LEU A 19 -6.78 10.19 17.82
C LEU A 19 -7.05 10.24 16.33
N VAL A 20 -6.31 11.08 15.62
CA VAL A 20 -6.42 11.22 14.16
C VAL A 20 -5.39 10.34 13.49
N VAL A 21 -5.86 9.46 12.59
CA VAL A 21 -5.02 8.56 11.81
C VAL A 21 -5.11 8.95 10.33
N LEU A 22 -4.03 9.42 9.75
CA LEU A 22 -3.91 9.70 8.33
C LEU A 22 -3.63 8.39 7.59
N THR A 23 -4.50 8.02 6.65
CA THR A 23 -4.42 6.74 5.92
C THR A 23 -4.52 6.94 4.41
N HIS A 24 -4.03 5.98 3.63
CA HIS A 24 -4.37 5.91 2.21
C HIS A 24 -5.87 5.61 2.00
N SER A 25 -6.37 5.84 0.78
CA SER A 25 -7.80 5.76 0.45
C SER A 25 -8.41 4.39 0.68
N SER A 26 -7.65 3.33 0.42
CA SER A 26 -8.12 1.93 0.48
C SER A 26 -8.11 1.33 1.89
N PHE A 27 -7.62 2.06 2.90
CA PHE A 27 -7.58 1.56 4.29
C PHE A 27 -8.98 1.21 4.78
N SER A 28 -9.14 0.01 5.33
CA SER A 28 -10.34 -0.51 5.97
C SER A 28 -9.99 -1.40 7.15
N LEU A 29 -10.82 -1.39 8.16
CA LEU A 29 -10.84 -2.35 9.26
C LEU A 29 -12.28 -2.59 9.68
N ASP A 30 -12.55 -3.77 10.25
CA ASP A 30 -13.87 -4.12 10.76
C ASP A 30 -14.36 -3.09 11.79
N LYS A 31 -15.59 -2.60 11.60
CA LYS A 31 -16.19 -1.57 12.46
C LYS A 31 -16.37 -2.03 13.90
N ALA A 32 -16.60 -3.32 14.12
CA ALA A 32 -16.73 -3.87 15.46
C ALA A 32 -15.38 -3.89 16.20
N LEU A 33 -14.28 -4.16 15.50
CA LEU A 33 -12.93 -4.05 16.08
C LEU A 33 -12.59 -2.61 16.45
N ILE A 34 -12.94 -1.64 15.60
CA ILE A 34 -12.75 -0.22 15.88
C ILE A 34 -13.60 0.19 17.10
N ALA A 35 -14.87 -0.18 17.13
CA ALA A 35 -15.78 0.14 18.24
C ALA A 35 -15.25 -0.43 19.57
N ARG A 36 -14.81 -1.68 19.55
CA ARG A 36 -14.22 -2.34 20.71
C ARG A 36 -12.96 -1.63 21.22
N PHE A 37 -12.04 -1.24 20.34
CA PHE A 37 -10.87 -0.45 20.73
C PHE A 37 -11.26 0.85 21.42
N GLN A 38 -12.24 1.57 20.86
CA GLN A 38 -12.73 2.83 21.42
C GLN A 38 -13.38 2.63 22.81
N GLU A 39 -14.13 1.56 22.97
CA GLU A 39 -14.79 1.20 24.22
C GLU A 39 -13.79 0.80 25.33
N GLU A 40 -12.80 -0.05 24.98
CA GLU A 40 -11.76 -0.52 25.91
C GLU A 40 -10.76 0.56 26.31
N THR A 41 -10.50 1.54 25.45
CA THR A 41 -9.45 2.55 25.66
C THR A 41 -9.96 3.94 26.01
N GLY A 42 -11.22 4.26 25.69
CA GLY A 42 -11.76 5.62 25.73
C GLY A 42 -11.18 6.54 24.64
N ILE A 43 -10.41 6.00 23.67
CA ILE A 43 -9.80 6.76 22.58
C ILE A 43 -10.74 6.71 21.37
N ARG A 44 -11.24 7.84 20.92
CA ARG A 44 -12.04 7.95 19.71
C ARG A 44 -11.14 8.03 18.49
N LEU A 45 -11.31 7.12 17.53
CA LEU A 45 -10.54 7.10 16.28
C LEU A 45 -11.21 7.94 15.20
N ARG A 46 -10.43 8.79 14.54
CA ARG A 46 -10.84 9.51 13.35
C ARG A 46 -9.86 9.23 12.21
N PHE A 47 -10.34 8.57 11.17
CA PHE A 47 -9.54 8.26 9.98
C PHE A 47 -9.65 9.38 8.95
N LEU A 48 -8.50 9.95 8.58
CA LEU A 48 -8.37 10.99 7.55
C LEU A 48 -7.77 10.34 6.29
N LYS A 49 -8.56 10.24 5.22
CA LYS A 49 -8.10 9.68 3.94
C LYS A 49 -7.24 10.67 3.20
N GLY A 50 -5.98 10.33 2.93
CA GLY A 50 -4.98 11.20 2.32
C GLY A 50 -4.87 11.12 0.80
N GLY A 51 -5.52 10.17 0.16
CA GLY A 51 -5.31 9.79 -1.23
C GLY A 51 -4.60 8.45 -1.32
N ASP A 52 -3.86 8.17 -2.39
CA ASP A 52 -3.00 6.99 -2.44
C ASP A 52 -1.74 7.21 -1.57
N ALA A 53 -0.92 6.17 -1.37
CA ALA A 53 0.17 6.17 -0.37
C ALA A 53 1.16 7.34 -0.55
N GLY A 54 1.56 7.65 -1.78
CA GLY A 54 2.47 8.76 -2.06
C GLY A 54 1.86 10.13 -1.75
N GLU A 55 0.58 10.35 -2.07
CA GLU A 55 -0.15 11.58 -1.71
C GLU A 55 -0.30 11.72 -0.20
N THR A 56 -0.61 10.62 0.47
CA THR A 56 -0.79 10.56 1.93
C THR A 56 0.51 10.93 2.65
N LEU A 57 1.63 10.35 2.22
CA LEU A 57 2.95 10.69 2.76
C LEU A 57 3.31 12.17 2.49
N ASN A 58 3.03 12.68 1.28
CA ASN A 58 3.27 14.09 0.96
C ASN A 58 2.51 15.03 1.89
N LYS A 59 1.24 14.74 2.19
CA LYS A 59 0.43 15.52 3.14
C LYS A 59 1.03 15.52 4.54
N ALA A 60 1.51 14.36 5.00
CA ALA A 60 2.21 14.25 6.29
C ALA A 60 3.49 15.10 6.32
N ILE A 61 4.30 15.05 5.27
CA ILE A 61 5.56 15.82 5.16
C ILE A 61 5.28 17.33 5.13
N LEU A 62 4.33 17.76 4.30
CA LEU A 62 3.98 19.19 4.17
C LEU A 62 3.39 19.77 5.45
N SER A 63 2.78 18.95 6.29
CA SER A 63 2.22 19.35 7.58
C SER A 63 3.17 19.16 8.78
N LYS A 64 4.46 18.87 8.56
CA LYS A 64 5.45 18.57 9.63
C LYS A 64 5.44 19.60 10.77
N GLY A 65 5.33 20.90 10.47
CA GLY A 65 5.33 21.96 11.48
C GLY A 65 4.05 22.05 12.33
N ALA A 66 2.92 21.55 11.78
CA ALA A 66 1.63 21.48 12.43
C ALA A 66 0.90 20.23 11.92
N PRO A 67 1.20 19.04 12.45
CA PRO A 67 0.73 17.79 11.90
C PRO A 67 -0.80 17.70 11.92
N ILE A 68 -1.39 17.32 10.78
CA ILE A 68 -2.84 17.17 10.60
C ILE A 68 -3.40 15.89 11.21
N ALA A 69 -2.52 15.01 11.67
CA ALA A 69 -2.87 13.73 12.29
C ALA A 69 -1.83 13.37 13.39
N ASP A 70 -2.13 12.35 14.15
CA ASP A 70 -1.28 11.80 15.20
C ASP A 70 -0.47 10.59 14.70
N VAL A 71 -1.04 9.84 13.77
CA VAL A 71 -0.49 8.60 13.21
C VAL A 71 -0.59 8.66 11.70
N LEU A 72 0.44 8.16 11.02
CA LEU A 72 0.47 7.90 9.59
C LEU A 72 0.42 6.39 9.35
N TYR A 73 -0.51 5.92 8.54
CA TYR A 73 -0.64 4.53 8.12
C TYR A 73 -0.59 4.40 6.60
N GLY A 74 0.05 3.33 6.11
CA GLY A 74 -0.05 2.89 4.73
C GLY A 74 0.94 3.56 3.76
N PHE A 75 2.07 4.06 4.28
CA PHE A 75 3.28 4.21 3.45
C PHE A 75 4.05 2.89 3.47
N ASP A 76 4.75 2.58 2.41
CA ASP A 76 5.41 1.31 2.26
C ASP A 76 6.93 1.40 2.05
N ASN A 77 7.57 0.25 1.85
CA ASN A 77 9.01 0.18 1.67
C ASN A 77 9.54 0.94 0.44
N THR A 78 8.69 1.25 -0.54
CA THR A 78 9.09 2.07 -1.70
C THR A 78 9.19 3.56 -1.32
N PHE A 79 8.50 3.97 -0.26
CA PHE A 79 8.50 5.34 0.29
C PHE A 79 9.26 5.46 1.62
N LEU A 80 9.79 4.36 2.18
CA LEU A 80 10.37 4.32 3.51
C LEU A 80 11.50 5.34 3.69
N SER A 81 12.47 5.40 2.78
CA SER A 81 13.58 6.34 2.86
C SER A 81 13.10 7.78 2.95
N ARG A 82 12.14 8.16 2.10
CA ARG A 82 11.56 9.50 2.09
C ARG A 82 10.87 9.86 3.39
N ALA A 83 10.13 8.91 3.99
CA ALA A 83 9.48 9.12 5.28
C ALA A 83 10.49 9.33 6.41
N LEU A 84 11.59 8.55 6.40
CA LEU A 84 12.65 8.65 7.40
C LEU A 84 13.50 9.92 7.24
N GLU A 85 13.86 10.29 6.01
CA GLU A 85 14.61 11.52 5.68
C GLU A 85 13.83 12.80 6.02
N ALA A 86 12.50 12.77 5.81
CA ALA A 86 11.64 13.88 6.19
C ALA A 86 11.58 14.12 7.71
N ASP A 87 12.04 13.16 8.52
CA ASP A 87 12.06 13.21 9.97
C ASP A 87 10.71 13.64 10.58
N ILE A 88 9.66 12.95 10.12
CA ILE A 88 8.27 13.18 10.55
C ILE A 88 7.76 12.14 11.55
N LEU A 89 8.55 11.12 11.85
CA LEU A 89 8.13 9.96 12.63
C LEU A 89 8.90 9.85 13.94
N LEU A 90 8.20 9.51 15.02
CA LEU A 90 8.77 9.20 16.34
C LEU A 90 9.13 7.71 16.43
N PRO A 91 10.26 7.36 17.06
CA PRO A 91 10.58 5.97 17.33
C PRO A 91 9.62 5.35 18.36
N TYR A 92 9.17 4.12 18.10
CA TYR A 92 8.36 3.35 19.03
C TYR A 92 8.59 1.85 18.88
N VAL A 93 9.11 1.23 19.92
CA VAL A 93 9.24 -0.24 20.00
C VAL A 93 7.97 -0.81 20.63
N SER A 94 7.07 -1.32 19.80
CA SER A 94 5.85 -1.96 20.29
C SER A 94 6.16 -3.28 20.99
N PRO A 95 5.48 -3.63 22.09
CA PRO A 95 5.59 -4.96 22.72
C PRO A 95 5.25 -6.11 21.77
N GLU A 96 4.46 -5.83 20.72
CA GLU A 96 4.02 -6.82 19.72
C GLU A 96 5.08 -7.14 18.66
N ILE A 97 6.19 -6.38 18.57
CA ILE A 97 7.24 -6.56 17.55
C ILE A 97 7.80 -7.99 17.55
N ARG A 98 7.95 -8.61 18.72
CA ARG A 98 8.43 -10.00 18.86
C ARG A 98 7.55 -11.04 18.14
N ASN A 99 6.28 -10.69 17.85
CA ASN A 99 5.32 -11.56 17.18
C ASN A 99 5.31 -11.37 15.66
N LEU A 100 6.01 -10.35 15.15
CA LEU A 100 6.08 -10.05 13.73
C LEU A 100 7.11 -10.94 13.01
N ARG A 101 6.98 -11.04 11.71
CA ARG A 101 7.96 -11.62 10.80
C ARG A 101 9.20 -10.72 10.77
N SER A 102 10.36 -11.27 11.08
CA SER A 102 11.61 -10.50 11.18
C SER A 102 12.02 -9.86 9.85
N GLU A 103 11.70 -10.50 8.73
CA GLU A 103 11.99 -10.01 7.37
C GLU A 103 11.23 -8.76 6.98
N LEU A 104 10.22 -8.35 7.77
CA LEU A 104 9.45 -7.13 7.57
C LEU A 104 10.01 -5.92 8.36
N LEU A 105 10.92 -6.15 9.29
CA LEU A 105 11.52 -5.12 10.13
C LEU A 105 12.62 -4.36 9.35
N LEU A 106 12.20 -3.52 8.39
CA LEU A 106 13.12 -2.83 7.48
C LEU A 106 13.69 -1.53 8.03
N ASP A 107 13.12 -1.00 9.12
CA ASP A 107 13.62 0.20 9.80
C ASP A 107 14.19 -0.15 11.19
N PRO A 108 15.52 -0.18 11.36
CA PRO A 108 16.14 -0.48 12.66
C PRO A 108 15.93 0.65 13.70
N SER A 109 15.47 1.82 13.28
CA SER A 109 15.13 2.92 14.21
C SER A 109 13.73 2.81 14.81
N PHE A 110 12.91 1.86 14.37
CA PHE A 110 11.52 1.66 14.79
C PHE A 110 10.62 2.89 14.66
N ARG A 111 10.91 3.76 13.69
CA ARG A 111 10.03 4.88 13.32
C ARG A 111 8.93 4.42 12.35
N ALA A 112 9.22 3.41 11.55
CA ALA A 112 8.28 2.73 10.67
C ALA A 112 8.07 1.28 11.15
N ILE A 113 6.87 0.96 11.62
CA ILE A 113 6.53 -0.34 12.20
C ILE A 113 5.71 -1.10 11.15
N PRO A 114 6.13 -2.30 10.71
CA PRO A 114 5.38 -3.06 9.70
C PRO A 114 4.05 -3.55 10.26
N VAL A 115 2.99 -3.40 9.47
CA VAL A 115 1.63 -3.84 9.82
C VAL A 115 1.18 -5.00 8.95
N ASP A 116 1.53 -4.96 7.68
CA ASP A 116 1.16 -5.98 6.69
C ASP A 116 2.18 -6.02 5.56
N TYR A 117 2.02 -7.00 4.66
CA TYR A 117 2.82 -7.10 3.45
C TYR A 117 2.01 -7.72 2.31
N GLY A 118 2.44 -7.44 1.10
CA GLY A 118 1.81 -7.97 -0.10
C GLY A 118 2.77 -8.04 -1.27
N PHE A 119 2.20 -8.31 -2.44
CA PHE A 119 2.98 -8.35 -3.69
C PHE A 119 2.19 -7.61 -4.76
N VAL A 120 2.79 -6.55 -5.27
CA VAL A 120 2.24 -5.81 -6.41
C VAL A 120 2.65 -6.52 -7.70
N SER A 121 1.69 -6.82 -8.56
CA SER A 121 1.89 -7.52 -9.81
C SER A 121 0.85 -7.09 -10.85
N LEU A 122 0.72 -7.83 -11.94
CA LEU A 122 -0.32 -7.61 -12.92
C LEU A 122 -1.48 -8.58 -12.72
N ASN A 123 -2.70 -8.06 -12.74
CA ASN A 123 -3.90 -8.86 -12.85
C ASN A 123 -4.46 -8.78 -14.28
N TYR A 124 -5.13 -9.85 -14.71
CA TYR A 124 -5.84 -9.90 -15.97
C TYR A 124 -7.26 -10.40 -15.80
N ASP A 125 -8.17 -9.92 -16.63
CA ASP A 125 -9.55 -10.37 -16.70
C ASP A 125 -9.65 -11.66 -17.54
N ARG A 126 -9.98 -12.78 -16.88
CA ARG A 126 -10.10 -14.09 -17.52
C ARG A 126 -11.21 -14.13 -18.58
N ALA A 127 -12.29 -13.38 -18.37
CA ALA A 127 -13.41 -13.36 -19.32
C ALA A 127 -12.99 -12.67 -20.62
N TYR A 128 -12.27 -11.55 -20.53
CA TYR A 128 -11.74 -10.85 -21.70
C TYR A 128 -10.77 -11.71 -22.52
N PHE A 129 -9.89 -12.44 -21.86
CA PHE A 129 -8.86 -13.26 -22.52
C PHE A 129 -9.35 -14.65 -22.93
N ARG A 130 -10.63 -14.98 -22.72
CA ARG A 130 -11.17 -16.27 -23.20
C ARG A 130 -11.05 -16.37 -24.72
N GLY A 131 -10.24 -17.33 -25.20
CA GLY A 131 -9.92 -17.50 -26.61
C GLY A 131 -8.97 -16.48 -27.22
N LYS A 132 -8.33 -15.64 -26.40
CA LYS A 132 -7.29 -14.68 -26.83
C LYS A 132 -5.96 -15.02 -26.14
N ALA A 133 -4.86 -14.72 -26.84
CA ALA A 133 -3.54 -14.92 -26.27
C ALA A 133 -3.23 -13.91 -25.17
N LEU A 134 -2.76 -14.41 -24.03
CA LEU A 134 -2.14 -13.58 -22.99
C LEU A 134 -0.69 -13.23 -23.36
N PRO A 135 -0.14 -12.12 -22.90
CA PRO A 135 1.30 -11.87 -22.96
C PRO A 135 2.03 -13.01 -22.22
N GLN A 136 3.08 -13.57 -22.83
CA GLN A 136 3.79 -14.75 -22.31
C GLN A 136 5.01 -14.39 -21.47
N ARG A 137 5.57 -13.20 -21.70
CA ARG A 137 6.75 -12.69 -21.01
C ARG A 137 6.53 -11.20 -20.67
N PRO A 138 7.22 -10.67 -19.63
CA PRO A 138 7.13 -9.25 -19.31
C PRO A 138 7.37 -8.30 -20.47
N GLU A 139 8.30 -8.66 -21.37
CA GLU A 139 8.64 -7.89 -22.56
C GLU A 139 7.46 -7.73 -23.54
N ASP A 140 6.54 -8.70 -23.57
CA ASP A 140 5.36 -8.68 -24.44
C ASP A 140 4.36 -7.59 -24.07
N LEU A 141 4.38 -7.12 -22.82
CA LEU A 141 3.54 -5.98 -22.39
C LEU A 141 3.81 -4.72 -23.23
N ALA A 142 5.04 -4.53 -23.67
CA ALA A 142 5.45 -3.36 -24.46
C ALA A 142 5.12 -3.49 -25.94
N ARG A 143 4.47 -4.58 -26.39
CA ARG A 143 3.91 -4.67 -27.74
C ARG A 143 2.63 -3.84 -27.82
N PRO A 144 2.37 -3.13 -28.94
CA PRO A 144 1.21 -2.25 -29.06
C PRO A 144 -0.13 -2.95 -28.77
N GLU A 145 -0.27 -4.22 -29.17
CA GLU A 145 -1.48 -5.03 -28.92
C GLU A 145 -1.75 -5.30 -27.44
N HIS A 146 -0.72 -5.29 -26.57
CA HIS A 146 -0.85 -5.46 -25.12
C HIS A 146 -0.80 -4.13 -24.37
N ALA A 147 0.09 -3.23 -24.76
CA ALA A 147 0.26 -1.94 -24.10
C ALA A 147 -1.05 -1.14 -23.99
N ARG A 148 -1.82 -1.11 -25.08
CA ARG A 148 -3.15 -0.46 -25.11
C ARG A 148 -4.20 -1.11 -24.22
N LEU A 149 -3.95 -2.32 -23.73
CA LEU A 149 -4.84 -3.07 -22.84
C LEU A 149 -4.49 -2.88 -21.37
N LEU A 150 -3.36 -2.25 -21.08
CA LEU A 150 -2.81 -2.12 -19.74
C LEU A 150 -3.17 -0.77 -19.12
N VAL A 151 -3.56 -0.79 -17.85
CA VAL A 151 -3.57 0.38 -16.97
C VAL A 151 -2.55 0.20 -15.86
N VAL A 152 -1.78 1.25 -15.61
CA VAL A 152 -0.80 1.38 -14.54
C VAL A 152 -1.09 2.63 -13.72
N GLU A 153 -0.46 2.76 -12.56
CA GLU A 153 -0.58 3.97 -11.75
C GLU A 153 0.67 4.85 -11.86
N ASN A 154 0.48 6.14 -11.58
CA ASN A 154 1.59 7.09 -11.52
C ASN A 154 2.50 6.79 -10.32
N PRO A 155 3.79 6.49 -10.52
CA PRO A 155 4.72 6.12 -9.44
C PRO A 155 5.00 7.26 -8.44
N ALA A 156 4.73 8.52 -8.79
CA ALA A 156 4.93 9.63 -7.88
C ALA A 156 3.84 9.72 -6.80
N THR A 157 2.64 9.19 -7.07
CA THR A 157 1.46 9.31 -6.22
C THR A 157 0.99 7.99 -5.65
N SER A 158 1.28 6.87 -6.34
CA SER A 158 0.77 5.53 -6.05
C SER A 158 1.86 4.56 -5.66
N SER A 159 1.62 3.82 -4.59
CA SER A 159 2.46 2.74 -4.11
C SER A 159 2.55 1.58 -5.11
N PRO A 160 1.42 1.00 -5.62
CA PRO A 160 1.51 -0.02 -6.67
C PRO A 160 2.21 0.48 -7.93
N GLY A 161 1.99 1.73 -8.34
CA GLY A 161 2.68 2.33 -9.50
C GLY A 161 4.19 2.38 -9.31
N LEU A 162 4.66 2.80 -8.13
CA LEU A 162 6.09 2.83 -7.82
C LEU A 162 6.69 1.43 -7.68
N ALA A 163 5.97 0.51 -7.05
CA ALA A 163 6.38 -0.89 -6.94
C ALA A 163 6.56 -1.54 -8.33
N PHE A 164 5.63 -1.30 -9.25
CA PHE A 164 5.73 -1.81 -10.61
C PHE A 164 6.88 -1.15 -11.40
N LEU A 165 7.07 0.17 -11.26
CA LEU A 165 8.26 0.83 -11.82
C LEU A 165 9.55 0.17 -11.33
N MET A 166 9.70 -0.03 -10.02
CA MET A 166 10.87 -0.67 -9.43
C MET A 166 11.06 -2.13 -9.90
N ALA A 167 9.96 -2.88 -10.07
CA ALA A 167 10.01 -4.22 -10.66
C ALA A 167 10.54 -4.20 -12.08
N THR A 168 10.15 -3.20 -12.89
CA THR A 168 10.69 -3.04 -14.26
C THR A 168 12.15 -2.63 -14.27
N VAL A 169 12.59 -1.79 -13.34
CA VAL A 169 14.02 -1.48 -13.17
C VAL A 169 14.81 -2.73 -12.80
N ALA A 170 14.30 -3.55 -11.90
CA ALA A 170 14.94 -4.81 -11.53
C ALA A 170 15.03 -5.79 -12.70
N ARG A 171 14.00 -5.87 -13.55
CA ARG A 171 13.91 -6.78 -14.69
C ARG A 171 14.74 -6.35 -15.87
N PHE A 172 14.65 -5.06 -16.26
CA PHE A 172 15.25 -4.56 -17.49
C PHE A 172 16.58 -3.81 -17.28
N GLY A 173 16.96 -3.59 -16.02
CA GLY A 173 18.16 -2.83 -15.65
C GLY A 173 18.00 -1.32 -15.82
N GLU A 174 19.01 -0.59 -15.36
CA GLU A 174 19.06 0.89 -15.35
C GLU A 174 18.93 1.52 -16.75
N ASP A 175 19.37 0.83 -17.78
CA ASP A 175 19.34 1.33 -19.14
C ASP A 175 18.09 0.89 -19.91
N GLY A 176 17.60 -0.32 -19.66
CA GLY A 176 16.52 -0.90 -20.45
C GLY A 176 15.12 -0.53 -19.99
N TYR A 177 14.92 -0.15 -18.73
CA TYR A 177 13.57 0.11 -18.24
C TYR A 177 12.91 1.32 -18.92
N LEU A 178 13.66 2.37 -19.25
CA LEU A 178 13.10 3.54 -19.95
C LEU A 178 12.63 3.20 -21.36
N ASP A 179 13.35 2.35 -22.08
CA ASP A 179 12.93 1.88 -23.41
C ASP A 179 11.66 1.02 -23.33
N PHE A 180 11.54 0.20 -22.28
CA PHE A 180 10.32 -0.55 -22.01
C PHE A 180 9.14 0.39 -21.78
N TRP A 181 9.30 1.41 -20.94
CA TRP A 181 8.25 2.38 -20.64
C TRP A 181 7.90 3.30 -21.81
N ALA A 182 8.89 3.68 -22.64
CA ALA A 182 8.62 4.42 -23.87
C ALA A 182 7.74 3.62 -24.84
N ARG A 183 8.02 2.32 -25.01
CA ARG A 183 7.19 1.44 -25.84
C ARG A 183 5.79 1.24 -25.26
N LEU A 184 5.64 1.14 -23.93
CA LEU A 184 4.33 1.12 -23.26
C LEU A 184 3.54 2.39 -23.55
N ARG A 185 4.16 3.56 -23.41
CA ARG A 185 3.57 4.87 -23.74
C ARG A 185 3.11 4.90 -25.20
N ASP A 186 4.00 4.57 -26.14
CA ASP A 186 3.74 4.62 -27.58
C ASP A 186 2.64 3.60 -27.99
N GLY A 187 2.57 2.49 -27.28
CA GLY A 187 1.52 1.48 -27.42
C GLY A 187 0.19 1.85 -26.78
N GLY A 188 0.10 2.97 -26.05
CA GLY A 188 -1.16 3.50 -25.49
C GLY A 188 -1.50 2.96 -24.10
N VAL A 189 -0.50 2.66 -23.25
CA VAL A 189 -0.74 2.37 -21.83
C VAL A 189 -1.52 3.49 -21.17
N ARG A 190 -2.49 3.16 -20.33
CA ARG A 190 -3.20 4.14 -19.51
C ARG A 190 -2.47 4.35 -18.18
N VAL A 191 -2.30 5.60 -17.80
CA VAL A 191 -1.77 5.96 -16.48
C VAL A 191 -2.91 6.53 -15.64
N ALA A 192 -3.23 5.85 -14.54
CA ALA A 192 -4.18 6.30 -13.54
C ALA A 192 -3.45 7.06 -12.42
N LYS A 193 -4.17 7.88 -11.68
CA LYS A 193 -3.62 8.63 -10.55
C LYS A 193 -3.24 7.72 -9.37
N GLY A 194 -4.04 6.67 -9.13
CA GLY A 194 -3.85 5.73 -8.05
C GLY A 194 -4.61 4.43 -8.28
N TRP A 195 -4.42 3.48 -7.35
CA TRP A 195 -4.94 2.11 -7.47
C TRP A 195 -6.47 2.06 -7.60
N SER A 196 -7.21 2.83 -6.80
CA SER A 196 -8.67 2.81 -6.85
C SER A 196 -9.21 3.21 -8.22
N GLU A 197 -8.61 4.20 -8.87
CA GLU A 197 -8.96 4.61 -10.23
C GLU A 197 -8.60 3.52 -11.24
N ALA A 198 -7.39 2.97 -11.18
CA ALA A 198 -6.96 1.90 -12.09
C ALA A 198 -7.87 0.68 -12.00
N TYR A 199 -8.17 0.24 -10.77
CA TYR A 199 -8.89 -1.02 -10.53
C TYR A 199 -10.41 -0.88 -10.74
N TYR A 200 -11.04 0.15 -10.18
CA TYR A 200 -12.51 0.27 -10.21
C TYR A 200 -13.06 1.10 -11.37
N THR A 201 -12.22 1.92 -12.04
CA THR A 201 -12.68 2.72 -13.18
C THR A 201 -12.22 2.16 -14.51
N HIS A 202 -10.98 1.69 -14.59
CA HIS A 202 -10.37 1.31 -15.86
C HIS A 202 -10.31 -0.20 -16.11
N PHE A 203 -10.28 -1.04 -15.07
CA PHE A 203 -10.23 -2.49 -15.24
C PHE A 203 -11.56 -3.05 -15.73
N THR A 204 -11.51 -3.94 -16.75
CA THR A 204 -12.72 -4.48 -17.39
C THR A 204 -13.62 -5.24 -16.45
N LEU A 205 -13.08 -5.91 -15.42
CA LEU A 205 -13.89 -6.63 -14.41
C LEU A 205 -14.93 -5.71 -13.76
N HIS A 206 -14.64 -4.43 -13.62
CA HIS A 206 -15.51 -3.40 -13.02
C HIS A 206 -16.14 -2.46 -14.06
N GLY A 207 -16.17 -2.86 -15.33
CA GLY A 207 -16.82 -2.11 -16.40
C GLY A 207 -15.93 -1.12 -17.14
N GLY A 208 -14.63 -1.12 -16.88
CA GLY A 208 -13.66 -0.33 -17.61
C GLY A 208 -13.30 -0.90 -19.00
N ASP A 209 -12.25 -0.38 -19.59
CA ASP A 209 -11.78 -0.71 -20.95
C ASP A 209 -10.39 -1.37 -20.98
N ARG A 210 -9.78 -1.66 -19.82
CA ARG A 210 -8.42 -2.20 -19.68
C ARG A 210 -8.45 -3.59 -19.01
N PRO A 211 -8.22 -4.67 -19.75
CA PRO A 211 -8.26 -6.02 -19.21
C PRO A 211 -6.97 -6.45 -18.48
N LEU A 212 -5.94 -5.59 -18.48
CA LEU A 212 -4.70 -5.74 -17.72
C LEU A 212 -4.55 -4.55 -16.76
N VAL A 213 -4.26 -4.83 -15.50
CA VAL A 213 -4.10 -3.79 -14.48
C VAL A 213 -2.94 -4.14 -13.54
N VAL A 214 -2.17 -3.13 -13.16
CA VAL A 214 -1.24 -3.27 -12.03
C VAL A 214 -2.05 -3.28 -10.73
N SER A 215 -1.89 -4.33 -9.94
CA SER A 215 -2.63 -4.51 -8.68
C SER A 215 -1.89 -5.50 -7.78
N TYR A 216 -2.61 -6.11 -6.84
CA TYR A 216 -2.04 -7.05 -5.89
C TYR A 216 -2.27 -8.50 -6.32
N THR A 217 -1.33 -9.38 -5.96
CA THR A 217 -1.49 -10.83 -6.21
C THR A 217 -2.69 -11.42 -5.47
N THR A 218 -3.19 -10.74 -4.46
CA THR A 218 -4.34 -11.14 -3.63
C THR A 218 -5.69 -10.69 -4.20
N SER A 219 -5.72 -9.80 -5.19
CA SER A 219 -6.97 -9.33 -5.80
C SER A 219 -7.87 -10.47 -6.30
N PRO A 220 -7.36 -11.57 -6.91
CA PRO A 220 -8.20 -12.69 -7.31
C PRO A 220 -8.98 -13.34 -6.16
N ALA A 221 -8.42 -13.40 -4.95
CA ALA A 221 -9.13 -13.89 -3.76
C ALA A 221 -10.22 -12.92 -3.30
N ALA A 222 -9.95 -11.62 -3.37
CA ALA A 222 -10.93 -10.58 -3.04
C ALA A 222 -12.18 -10.68 -3.92
N GLU A 223 -11.99 -10.91 -5.22
CA GLU A 223 -13.09 -11.03 -6.17
C GLU A 223 -13.99 -12.24 -5.88
N VAL A 224 -13.42 -13.37 -5.44
CA VAL A 224 -14.20 -14.52 -4.99
C VAL A 224 -14.97 -14.18 -3.72
N TYR A 225 -14.31 -13.58 -2.74
CA TYR A 225 -14.89 -13.26 -1.43
C TYR A 225 -16.10 -12.32 -1.55
N TYR A 226 -15.94 -11.21 -2.29
CA TYR A 226 -17.01 -10.22 -2.46
C TYR A 226 -18.08 -10.61 -3.48
N SER A 227 -17.93 -11.74 -4.16
CA SER A 227 -18.89 -12.17 -5.17
C SER A 227 -20.18 -12.75 -4.61
N GLU A 228 -20.31 -12.90 -3.28
CA GLU A 228 -21.48 -13.52 -2.62
C GLU A 228 -21.83 -14.91 -3.21
N GLY A 229 -20.80 -15.66 -3.58
CA GLY A 229 -20.95 -17.00 -4.15
C GLY A 229 -21.14 -17.06 -5.67
N LYS A 230 -21.13 -15.93 -6.37
CA LYS A 230 -21.18 -15.87 -7.84
C LYS A 230 -19.94 -16.54 -8.46
N TYR A 231 -18.76 -16.32 -7.86
CA TYR A 231 -17.52 -16.91 -8.32
C TYR A 231 -17.05 -18.00 -7.35
N LYS A 232 -16.93 -19.23 -7.84
CA LYS A 232 -16.28 -20.35 -7.11
C LYS A 232 -14.77 -20.39 -7.36
N GLU A 233 -14.34 -19.82 -8.47
CA GLU A 233 -12.95 -19.65 -8.90
C GLU A 233 -12.72 -18.17 -9.25
N PRO A 234 -11.51 -17.64 -9.08
CA PRO A 234 -11.23 -16.24 -9.37
C PRO A 234 -11.58 -15.83 -10.81
N PRO A 235 -12.33 -14.74 -11.03
CA PRO A 235 -12.59 -14.20 -12.36
C PRO A 235 -11.36 -13.53 -12.98
N THR A 236 -10.34 -13.28 -12.17
CA THR A 236 -9.06 -12.69 -12.55
C THR A 236 -7.91 -13.67 -12.32
N GLY A 237 -6.74 -13.36 -12.83
CA GLY A 237 -5.52 -14.11 -12.58
C GLY A 237 -4.32 -13.17 -12.49
N ASN A 238 -3.20 -13.70 -11.98
CA ASN A 238 -1.93 -12.99 -11.90
C ASN A 238 -1.04 -13.37 -13.08
N LEU A 239 -0.28 -12.38 -13.60
CA LEU A 239 0.76 -12.57 -14.61
C LEU A 239 2.13 -12.27 -14.00
N PHE A 240 3.15 -12.96 -14.52
CA PHE A 240 4.56 -12.66 -14.27
C PHE A 240 4.95 -12.59 -12.79
N PRO A 241 5.00 -13.72 -12.09
CA PRO A 241 5.44 -13.76 -10.69
C PRO A 241 6.84 -13.14 -10.49
N GLU A 242 7.67 -13.15 -11.55
CA GLU A 242 8.99 -12.51 -11.59
C GLU A 242 8.96 -10.97 -11.66
N LEU A 243 7.79 -10.37 -11.88
CA LEU A 243 7.55 -8.93 -11.72
C LEU A 243 6.76 -8.59 -10.45
N ALA A 244 6.36 -9.60 -9.68
CA ALA A 244 5.69 -9.35 -8.41
C ALA A 244 6.65 -8.67 -7.43
N PHE A 245 6.37 -7.43 -7.04
CA PHE A 245 7.21 -6.66 -6.13
C PHE A 245 6.76 -6.86 -4.69
N PHE A 246 7.70 -7.24 -3.83
CA PHE A 246 7.44 -7.40 -2.40
C PHE A 246 7.28 -6.04 -1.72
N GLN A 247 6.09 -5.82 -1.18
CA GLN A 247 5.68 -4.58 -0.51
C GLN A 247 5.45 -4.84 0.97
N VAL A 248 5.90 -3.93 1.82
CA VAL A 248 5.65 -3.92 3.27
C VAL A 248 5.05 -2.58 3.63
N GLU A 249 3.88 -2.57 4.24
CA GLU A 249 3.23 -1.34 4.73
C GLU A 249 3.54 -1.09 6.20
N PHE A 250 3.65 0.19 6.53
CA PHE A 250 4.04 0.64 7.86
C PHE A 250 3.01 1.56 8.50
N VAL A 251 3.03 1.56 9.83
CA VAL A 251 2.47 2.60 10.67
C VAL A 251 3.59 3.37 11.36
N GLY A 252 3.45 4.69 11.47
CA GLY A 252 4.36 5.56 12.19
C GLY A 252 3.63 6.59 13.03
N ILE A 253 4.18 6.94 14.19
CA ILE A 253 3.66 7.99 15.07
C ILE A 253 4.22 9.32 14.58
N LEU A 254 3.36 10.29 14.26
CA LEU A 254 3.81 11.57 13.71
C LEU A 254 4.49 12.43 14.78
N GLN A 255 5.63 13.00 14.42
CA GLN A 255 6.34 13.95 15.23
C GLN A 255 5.48 15.22 15.41
N GLY A 256 5.44 15.75 16.62
CA GLY A 256 4.59 16.90 16.95
C GLY A 256 3.19 16.51 17.47
N THR A 257 2.80 15.22 17.43
CA THR A 257 1.56 14.79 18.07
C THR A 257 1.55 15.11 19.57
N LYS A 258 0.40 15.57 20.06
CA LYS A 258 0.13 15.75 21.50
C LYS A 258 -0.45 14.48 22.13
N ASN A 259 -0.85 13.50 21.31
CA ASN A 259 -1.53 12.28 21.69
C ASN A 259 -0.60 11.05 21.70
N ARG A 260 0.67 11.20 22.11
CA ARG A 260 1.72 10.16 21.98
C ARG A 260 1.30 8.81 22.55
N GLU A 261 0.70 8.81 23.74
CA GLU A 261 0.30 7.55 24.39
C GLU A 261 -0.85 6.87 23.66
N ALA A 262 -1.86 7.63 23.22
CA ALA A 262 -2.95 7.11 22.41
C ALA A 262 -2.43 6.54 21.07
N ALA A 263 -1.47 7.23 20.42
CA ALA A 263 -0.84 6.78 19.20
C ALA A 263 -0.05 5.46 19.39
N ARG A 264 0.67 5.30 20.50
CA ARG A 264 1.37 4.06 20.87
C ARG A 264 0.37 2.90 21.09
N ARG A 265 -0.72 3.16 21.83
CA ARG A 265 -1.78 2.16 22.03
C ARG A 265 -2.41 1.73 20.71
N PHE A 266 -2.69 2.66 19.83
CA PHE A 266 -3.23 2.37 18.50
C PHE A 266 -2.24 1.55 17.65
N ALA A 267 -0.96 1.94 17.59
CA ALA A 267 0.06 1.19 16.87
C ALA A 267 0.22 -0.24 17.41
N ALA A 268 0.23 -0.43 18.73
CA ALA A 268 0.25 -1.75 19.34
C ALA A 268 -1.02 -2.57 19.04
N TRP A 269 -2.19 -1.93 19.05
CA TRP A 269 -3.46 -2.57 18.71
C TRP A 269 -3.51 -3.04 17.26
N LEU A 270 -2.98 -2.27 16.30
CA LEU A 270 -2.86 -2.70 14.89
C LEU A 270 -2.08 -4.01 14.75
N LEU A 271 -1.11 -4.26 15.62
CA LEU A 271 -0.28 -5.47 15.63
C LEU A 271 -0.88 -6.60 16.47
N SER A 272 -2.00 -6.37 17.14
CA SER A 272 -2.68 -7.39 17.92
C SER A 272 -3.27 -8.48 17.01
N ARG A 273 -3.34 -9.70 17.54
CA ARG A 273 -3.83 -10.83 16.75
C ARG A 273 -5.21 -10.62 16.13
N PRO A 274 -6.23 -10.09 16.84
CA PRO A 274 -7.54 -9.86 16.24
C PRO A 274 -7.51 -8.91 15.04
N VAL A 275 -6.73 -7.83 15.10
CA VAL A 275 -6.58 -6.91 13.96
C VAL A 275 -5.80 -7.55 12.83
N GLN A 276 -4.73 -8.26 13.13
CA GLN A 276 -3.90 -8.93 12.13
C GLN A 276 -4.64 -10.07 11.41
N GLU A 277 -5.59 -10.75 12.07
CA GLU A 277 -6.47 -11.74 11.43
C GLU A 277 -7.62 -11.08 10.63
N ASN A 278 -7.91 -9.80 10.86
CA ASN A 278 -8.89 -9.01 10.09
C ASN A 278 -8.29 -8.40 8.80
N ILE A 279 -7.03 -7.96 8.83
CA ILE A 279 -6.33 -7.34 7.70
C ILE A 279 -6.52 -8.12 6.38
N PRO A 280 -6.39 -9.46 6.32
CA PRO A 280 -6.53 -10.19 5.07
C PRO A 280 -7.86 -9.98 4.32
N THR A 281 -8.97 -9.83 5.02
CA THR A 281 -10.31 -9.65 4.41
C THR A 281 -10.73 -8.19 4.26
N GLU A 282 -10.02 -7.26 4.90
CA GLU A 282 -10.31 -5.83 4.81
C GLU A 282 -9.36 -5.10 3.86
N MET A 283 -8.07 -5.49 3.89
CA MET A 283 -7.01 -4.83 3.14
C MET A 283 -6.49 -5.68 1.98
N TRP A 284 -6.80 -6.98 1.95
CA TRP A 284 -6.36 -7.93 0.91
C TRP A 284 -4.84 -8.01 0.78
N VAL A 285 -4.17 -8.03 1.91
CA VAL A 285 -2.74 -8.22 2.08
C VAL A 285 -2.47 -9.25 3.17
N TYR A 286 -1.23 -9.68 3.33
CA TYR A 286 -0.85 -10.65 4.34
C TYR A 286 -0.50 -9.94 5.65
N PRO A 287 -0.88 -10.51 6.81
CA PRO A 287 -0.57 -9.92 8.11
C PRO A 287 0.92 -9.98 8.42
N ALA A 288 1.46 -8.94 9.05
CA ALA A 288 2.85 -8.95 9.51
C ALA A 288 3.09 -9.93 10.66
N ARG A 289 2.05 -10.27 11.40
CA ARG A 289 2.12 -11.17 12.55
C ARG A 289 2.25 -12.64 12.11
N ARG A 290 3.24 -13.37 12.66
CA ARG A 290 3.56 -14.75 12.27
C ARG A 290 2.45 -15.77 12.58
N ASP A 291 1.74 -15.57 13.69
CA ASP A 291 0.73 -16.48 14.23
C ASP A 291 -0.71 -16.07 13.87
N ALA A 292 -0.88 -15.07 13.00
CA ALA A 292 -2.18 -14.71 12.45
C ALA A 292 -2.65 -15.74 11.43
N ARG A 293 -3.92 -16.12 11.50
CA ARG A 293 -4.54 -17.06 10.57
C ARG A 293 -4.97 -16.36 9.30
N LEU A 294 -4.75 -17.01 8.16
CA LEU A 294 -5.28 -16.55 6.88
C LEU A 294 -6.66 -17.15 6.63
N PRO A 295 -7.59 -16.39 6.05
CA PRO A 295 -8.88 -16.92 5.59
C PRO A 295 -8.69 -17.96 4.49
N GLU A 296 -9.62 -18.92 4.40
CA GLU A 296 -9.55 -20.01 3.41
C GLU A 296 -9.44 -19.50 1.96
N VAL A 297 -10.06 -18.36 1.66
CA VAL A 297 -10.05 -17.77 0.32
C VAL A 297 -8.63 -17.42 -0.17
N PHE A 298 -7.66 -17.22 0.74
CA PHE A 298 -6.25 -16.98 0.39
C PHE A 298 -5.57 -18.20 -0.27
N ARG A 299 -6.21 -19.38 -0.28
CA ARG A 299 -5.74 -20.53 -1.08
C ARG A 299 -5.63 -20.22 -2.58
N PHE A 300 -6.40 -19.26 -3.07
CA PHE A 300 -6.36 -18.83 -4.48
C PHE A 300 -5.18 -17.94 -4.83
N THR A 301 -4.47 -17.43 -3.84
CA THR A 301 -3.42 -16.43 -4.02
C THR A 301 -2.23 -16.73 -3.13
N PRO A 302 -1.53 -17.87 -3.34
CA PRO A 302 -0.30 -18.13 -2.61
C PRO A 302 0.74 -17.06 -2.93
N PRO A 303 1.64 -16.73 -1.97
CA PRO A 303 2.74 -15.82 -2.24
C PRO A 303 3.54 -16.24 -3.48
N PRO A 304 3.86 -15.32 -4.40
CA PRO A 304 4.57 -15.64 -5.63
C PRO A 304 6.01 -16.09 -5.31
N ALA A 305 6.45 -17.16 -5.97
CA ALA A 305 7.84 -17.58 -5.93
C ALA A 305 8.69 -16.60 -6.74
N GLY A 306 9.85 -16.18 -6.20
CA GLY A 306 10.79 -15.32 -6.92
C GLY A 306 10.38 -13.85 -7.01
N ALA A 307 9.50 -13.38 -6.11
CA ALA A 307 9.11 -11.98 -6.07
C ALA A 307 10.32 -11.03 -5.97
N VAL A 308 10.23 -9.90 -6.66
CA VAL A 308 11.26 -8.87 -6.67
C VAL A 308 11.41 -8.26 -5.27
N ARG A 309 12.64 -8.26 -4.78
CA ARG A 309 13.06 -7.56 -3.57
C ARG A 309 14.25 -6.69 -3.92
N LEU A 310 14.08 -5.39 -3.89
CA LEU A 310 15.19 -4.48 -4.08
C LEU A 310 15.87 -4.18 -2.74
N ASP A 311 17.17 -4.00 -2.81
CA ASP A 311 17.93 -3.52 -1.66
C ASP A 311 17.43 -2.14 -1.21
N PRO A 312 17.12 -1.93 0.10
CA PRO A 312 16.60 -0.67 0.60
C PRO A 312 17.52 0.53 0.34
N ALA A 313 18.85 0.35 0.40
CA ALA A 313 19.81 1.42 0.14
C ALA A 313 19.80 1.79 -1.36
N ARG A 314 19.67 0.80 -2.25
CA ARG A 314 19.50 1.04 -3.68
C ARG A 314 18.21 1.79 -3.99
N MET A 315 17.11 1.43 -3.35
CA MET A 315 15.83 2.15 -3.48
C MET A 315 15.99 3.60 -3.00
N ALA A 316 16.53 3.80 -1.81
CA ALA A 316 16.76 5.13 -1.25
C ALA A 316 17.59 6.03 -2.17
N ALA A 317 18.69 5.51 -2.71
CA ALA A 317 19.62 6.27 -3.56
C ALA A 317 19.03 6.63 -4.94
N ASN A 318 18.07 5.88 -5.47
CA ASN A 318 17.66 6.00 -6.86
C ASN A 318 16.17 6.33 -7.06
N ARG A 319 15.34 6.19 -6.04
CA ARG A 319 13.89 6.32 -6.12
C ARG A 319 13.44 7.62 -6.81
N GLU A 320 13.95 8.77 -6.37
CA GLU A 320 13.57 10.08 -6.94
C GLU A 320 13.97 10.18 -8.40
N ARG A 321 15.17 9.72 -8.75
CA ARG A 321 15.66 9.68 -10.14
C ARG A 321 14.78 8.79 -11.01
N TRP A 322 14.44 7.58 -10.57
CA TRP A 322 13.58 6.69 -11.37
C TRP A 322 12.19 7.28 -11.62
N ILE A 323 11.60 7.95 -10.62
CA ILE A 323 10.30 8.64 -10.76
C ILE A 323 10.43 9.81 -11.75
N GLU A 324 11.48 10.62 -11.64
CA GLU A 324 11.72 11.75 -12.53
C GLU A 324 11.91 11.28 -13.97
N GLU A 325 12.81 10.32 -14.20
CA GLU A 325 13.08 9.75 -15.52
C GLU A 325 11.84 9.12 -16.15
N TRP A 326 11.07 8.37 -15.36
CA TRP A 326 9.80 7.82 -15.80
C TRP A 326 8.81 8.94 -16.20
N THR A 327 8.69 9.97 -15.39
CA THR A 327 7.82 11.13 -15.66
C THR A 327 8.20 11.81 -16.97
N ARG A 328 9.49 12.02 -17.20
CA ARG A 328 10.00 12.63 -18.43
C ARG A 328 9.68 11.76 -19.66
N VAL A 329 9.90 10.46 -19.56
CA VAL A 329 9.63 9.53 -20.67
C VAL A 329 8.14 9.32 -20.87
N VAL A 330 7.38 8.98 -19.83
CA VAL A 330 5.99 8.52 -19.98
C VAL A 330 4.99 9.67 -20.06
N LEU A 331 5.11 10.65 -19.17
CA LEU A 331 4.13 11.76 -19.12
C LEU A 331 4.50 12.94 -20.01
N GLN A 332 5.81 13.20 -20.20
CA GLN A 332 6.27 14.33 -21.01
C GLN A 332 6.69 13.91 -22.42
N GLY A 333 6.71 12.62 -22.74
CA GLY A 333 6.99 12.10 -24.07
C GLY A 333 8.45 12.25 -24.52
N GLN A 334 9.39 12.44 -23.57
CA GLN A 334 10.81 12.59 -23.91
C GLN A 334 11.41 11.27 -24.38
N ASP A 335 12.43 11.41 -25.22
CA ASP A 335 13.22 10.26 -25.71
C ASP A 335 14.05 9.63 -24.58
N PRO A 336 14.03 8.28 -24.41
CA PRO A 336 14.80 7.61 -23.37
C PRO A 336 16.32 7.87 -23.42
N GLU A 337 16.91 7.98 -24.62
CA GLU A 337 18.34 8.29 -24.76
C GLU A 337 18.66 9.69 -24.25
N ALA A 338 17.83 10.68 -24.60
CA ALA A 338 17.99 12.04 -24.12
C ALA A 338 17.85 12.12 -22.58
N VAL A 339 16.95 11.34 -22.00
CA VAL A 339 16.78 11.27 -20.54
C VAL A 339 18.01 10.63 -19.88
N ARG A 340 18.53 9.51 -20.44
CA ARG A 340 19.75 8.86 -19.93
C ARG A 340 21.00 9.75 -20.04
N ALA A 341 21.15 10.47 -21.15
CA ALA A 341 22.27 11.41 -21.34
C ALA A 341 22.29 12.54 -20.29
N GLY A 342 21.16 12.84 -19.67
CA GLY A 342 21.05 13.81 -18.58
C GLY A 342 21.45 13.29 -17.20
N ARG A 343 21.76 12.01 -17.06
CA ARG A 343 22.30 11.44 -15.81
C ARG A 343 23.70 12.01 -15.57
N ARG A 344 23.85 12.89 -14.59
CA ARG A 344 25.14 13.45 -14.17
C ARG A 344 25.50 12.99 -12.76
#